data_75529f69719e9d8c28e84ea327f51746
#
_entry.id   75529f69719e9d8c28e84ea327f51746
#
_cell.length_a   1.000
_cell.length_b   1.000
_cell.length_c   1.000
_cell.angle_alpha   90.00
_cell.angle_beta   90.00
_cell.angle_gamma   90.00
#
_symmetry.space_group_name_H-M   'P 1'
#
loop_
_entity.id
_entity.type
_entity.pdbx_description
1 polymer ?
#
loop_
_entity_poly.entity_id
_entity_poly.type
_entity_poly.pdbx_seq_one_letter_code
_entity_poly.pdbx_strand_id
1 'polypeptide(L)'
;ESALGVQLFSRTARGVTLTAEGSVLYDYAAQALSLLEAGEERIAQSRELLKGELSIGVSSTLTKYYLLPFLRDYHQQYPHIHVRILNGTSRRVLQLLGSGQVELAFATYTPDADSFSVFPCFDTHTVFVAAPDYPCDFDRVYTLQEISEFPLILLEREASSRRFREDCFLQRGLRLQPEIELASHNLLISLARIGLGVAGVTEELSLSGLNRGVVRKLHLAEEIPSRRVVLCTRRNTPPSAAAGRFMEMIRANHGFDRPAEQDG
;
A
#
# COMPACT_ATOMS: atom_id res chain seq x y z
N GLU A 1 5.59 8.27 -34.78
CA GLU A 1 5.48 9.72 -34.89
C GLU A 1 4.93 10.12 -36.25
N SER A 2 5.54 9.67 -37.36
CA SER A 2 5.09 10.01 -38.72
C SER A 2 3.65 9.58 -39.05
N ALA A 3 3.19 8.44 -38.54
CA ALA A 3 1.83 7.93 -38.75
C ALA A 3 0.77 8.69 -37.95
N LEU A 4 1.15 9.29 -36.81
CA LEU A 4 0.24 10.00 -35.93
C LEU A 4 0.34 11.53 -36.08
N GLY A 5 1.32 12.03 -36.82
CA GLY A 5 1.55 13.46 -37.03
C GLY A 5 1.96 14.26 -35.78
N VAL A 6 2.40 13.58 -34.71
CA VAL A 6 2.80 14.17 -33.46
C VAL A 6 4.16 13.63 -32.99
N GLN A 7 4.90 14.41 -32.23
CA GLN A 7 6.12 13.95 -31.56
C GLN A 7 5.77 13.22 -30.27
N LEU A 8 6.33 12.05 -30.08
CA LEU A 8 6.13 11.21 -28.89
C LEU A 8 7.31 11.30 -27.92
N PHE A 9 8.49 11.69 -28.44
CA PHE A 9 9.72 11.80 -27.66
C PHE A 9 10.33 13.20 -27.81
N SER A 10 10.78 13.75 -26.70
CA SER A 10 11.61 14.95 -26.64
C SER A 10 13.06 14.54 -26.40
N ARG A 11 13.97 14.95 -27.30
CA ARG A 11 15.40 14.68 -27.16
C ARG A 11 16.09 15.89 -26.57
N THR A 12 16.78 15.70 -25.46
CA THR A 12 17.57 16.73 -24.79
C THR A 12 19.02 16.29 -24.64
N ALA A 13 19.93 17.18 -24.30
CA ALA A 13 21.33 16.84 -24.00
C ALA A 13 21.47 15.85 -22.82
N ARG A 14 20.39 15.63 -22.03
CA ARG A 14 20.33 14.73 -20.88
C ARG A 14 19.62 13.39 -21.18
N GLY A 15 19.21 13.17 -22.44
CA GLY A 15 18.52 11.93 -22.84
C GLY A 15 17.20 12.15 -23.55
N VAL A 16 16.39 11.09 -23.60
CA VAL A 16 15.08 11.07 -24.25
C VAL A 16 13.99 11.00 -23.18
N THR A 17 12.98 11.85 -23.29
CA THR A 17 11.78 11.86 -22.43
C THR A 17 10.53 11.78 -23.30
N LEU A 18 9.42 11.32 -22.74
CA LEU A 18 8.13 11.31 -23.42
C LEU A 18 7.55 12.74 -23.45
N THR A 19 6.88 13.07 -24.55
CA THR A 19 5.97 14.23 -24.62
C THR A 19 4.65 13.91 -23.91
N ALA A 20 3.71 14.85 -23.82
CA ALA A 20 2.36 14.60 -23.31
C ALA A 20 1.64 13.52 -24.15
N GLU A 21 1.71 13.64 -25.48
CA GLU A 21 1.18 12.70 -26.46
C GLU A 21 1.90 11.35 -26.36
N GLY A 22 3.22 11.38 -26.17
CA GLY A 22 4.04 10.19 -25.93
C GLY A 22 3.64 9.44 -24.67
N SER A 23 3.31 10.14 -23.57
CA SER A 23 2.84 9.54 -22.34
C SER A 23 1.49 8.86 -22.53
N VAL A 24 0.55 9.50 -23.24
CA VAL A 24 -0.76 8.90 -23.56
C VAL A 24 -0.57 7.62 -24.37
N LEU A 25 0.21 7.67 -25.46
CA LEU A 25 0.46 6.48 -26.28
C LEU A 25 1.19 5.39 -25.51
N TYR A 26 2.13 5.74 -24.64
CA TYR A 26 2.84 4.78 -23.80
C TYR A 26 1.87 4.00 -22.89
N ASP A 27 0.92 4.69 -22.26
CA ASP A 27 -0.06 4.04 -21.38
C ASP A 27 -0.94 3.05 -22.14
N TYR A 28 -1.41 3.38 -23.34
CA TYR A 28 -2.16 2.47 -24.21
C TYR A 28 -1.30 1.32 -24.75
N ALA A 29 -0.07 1.60 -25.15
CA ALA A 29 0.86 0.58 -25.65
C ALA A 29 1.22 -0.43 -24.56
N ALA A 30 1.47 0.06 -23.32
CA ALA A 30 1.73 -0.79 -22.17
C ALA A 30 0.55 -1.71 -21.83
N GLN A 31 -0.69 -1.19 -21.92
CA GLN A 31 -1.89 -2.00 -21.74
C GLN A 31 -2.04 -3.07 -22.85
N ALA A 32 -1.80 -2.70 -24.11
CA ALA A 32 -1.88 -3.63 -25.24
C ALA A 32 -0.85 -4.76 -25.13
N LEU A 33 0.40 -4.44 -24.76
CA LEU A 33 1.46 -5.44 -24.53
C LEU A 33 1.07 -6.38 -23.39
N SER A 34 0.58 -5.87 -22.27
CA SER A 34 0.12 -6.69 -21.15
C SER A 34 -1.06 -7.62 -21.52
N LEU A 35 -1.94 -7.21 -22.44
CA LEU A 35 -3.00 -8.07 -22.95
C LEU A 35 -2.46 -9.22 -23.82
N LEU A 36 -1.44 -8.94 -24.63
CA LEU A 36 -0.78 -9.97 -25.45
C LEU A 36 -0.02 -10.97 -24.56
N GLU A 37 0.74 -10.48 -23.58
CA GLU A 37 1.43 -11.32 -22.58
C GLU A 37 0.46 -12.21 -21.81
N ALA A 38 -0.68 -11.67 -21.35
CA ALA A 38 -1.72 -12.44 -20.68
C ALA A 38 -2.34 -13.51 -21.61
N GLY A 39 -2.42 -13.24 -22.91
CA GLY A 39 -2.84 -14.20 -23.94
C GLY A 39 -1.81 -15.34 -24.11
N GLU A 40 -0.56 -15.00 -24.25
CA GLU A 40 0.55 -15.96 -24.35
C GLU A 40 0.66 -16.84 -23.11
N GLU A 41 0.58 -16.25 -21.92
CA GLU A 41 0.58 -16.98 -20.66
C GLU A 41 -0.61 -17.95 -20.55
N ARG A 42 -1.83 -17.54 -20.98
CA ARG A 42 -2.99 -18.44 -21.00
C ARG A 42 -2.81 -19.63 -21.93
N ILE A 43 -2.14 -19.45 -23.05
CA ILE A 43 -1.79 -20.54 -23.97
C ILE A 43 -0.74 -21.45 -23.31
N ALA A 44 0.25 -20.86 -22.61
CA ALA A 44 1.26 -21.59 -21.86
C ALA A 44 0.68 -22.34 -20.63
N GLN A 45 -0.47 -21.89 -20.08
CA GLN A 45 -1.20 -22.55 -18.97
C GLN A 45 -1.70 -23.96 -19.31
N SER A 46 -1.89 -24.27 -20.56
CA SER A 46 -2.17 -25.65 -21.00
C SER A 46 -0.98 -26.61 -20.76
N ARG A 47 0.17 -26.06 -20.38
CA ARG A 47 1.39 -26.80 -20.05
C ARG A 47 2.01 -26.22 -18.79
N GLU A 48 1.71 -26.82 -17.63
CA GLU A 48 2.37 -26.63 -16.33
C GLU A 48 3.02 -25.25 -16.07
N LEU A 49 2.60 -24.53 -15.02
CA LEU A 49 3.09 -23.21 -14.54
C LEU A 49 4.61 -23.16 -14.25
N LEU A 50 5.42 -23.43 -15.27
CA LEU A 50 6.87 -23.56 -15.14
C LEU A 50 7.64 -22.25 -15.35
N LYS A 51 7.00 -21.18 -15.88
CA LYS A 51 7.61 -19.85 -16.08
C LYS A 51 6.51 -18.77 -16.16
N GLY A 52 6.79 -17.59 -15.66
CA GLY A 52 5.88 -16.43 -15.72
C GLY A 52 6.36 -15.30 -14.82
N GLU A 53 5.65 -14.19 -14.84
CA GLU A 53 5.88 -13.04 -13.96
C GLU A 53 4.61 -12.77 -13.13
N LEU A 54 4.79 -12.47 -11.84
CA LEU A 54 3.80 -11.90 -10.96
C LEU A 54 4.19 -10.45 -10.65
N SER A 55 3.46 -9.47 -11.19
CA SER A 55 3.75 -8.06 -10.95
C SER A 55 2.73 -7.43 -10.01
N ILE A 56 3.21 -6.86 -8.90
CA ILE A 56 2.40 -6.33 -7.80
C ILE A 56 2.77 -4.88 -7.54
N GLY A 57 1.78 -3.98 -7.55
CA GLY A 57 1.87 -2.62 -7.03
C GLY A 57 1.39 -2.57 -5.57
N VAL A 58 2.23 -2.09 -4.65
CA VAL A 58 1.90 -2.08 -3.23
C VAL A 58 2.81 -1.13 -2.45
N SER A 59 2.37 -0.62 -1.28
CA SER A 59 3.27 0.13 -0.40
C SER A 59 4.26 -0.80 0.32
N SER A 60 5.46 -0.29 0.66
CA SER A 60 6.47 -1.04 1.43
C SER A 60 5.90 -1.55 2.75
N THR A 61 5.04 -0.76 3.39
CA THR A 61 4.38 -1.13 4.65
C THR A 61 3.45 -2.33 4.48
N LEU A 62 2.56 -2.30 3.47
CA LEU A 62 1.68 -3.44 3.19
C LEU A 62 2.46 -4.67 2.71
N THR A 63 3.55 -4.48 1.97
CA THR A 63 4.44 -5.59 1.61
C THR A 63 4.95 -6.28 2.87
N LYS A 64 5.55 -5.51 3.79
CA LYS A 64 6.17 -6.05 4.99
C LYS A 64 5.16 -6.72 5.92
N TYR A 65 4.05 -6.06 6.22
CA TYR A 65 3.17 -6.50 7.30
C TYR A 65 2.00 -7.38 6.84
N TYR A 66 1.69 -7.38 5.55
CA TYR A 66 0.57 -8.17 5.02
C TYR A 66 1.01 -9.19 3.97
N LEU A 67 1.80 -8.79 2.96
CA LEU A 67 2.07 -9.67 1.81
C LEU A 67 3.18 -10.69 2.05
N LEU A 68 4.15 -10.46 2.94
CA LEU A 68 5.30 -11.36 3.12
C LEU A 68 4.92 -12.82 3.33
N PRO A 69 3.94 -13.19 4.19
CA PRO A 69 3.54 -14.59 4.36
C PRO A 69 3.02 -15.22 3.06
N PHE A 70 2.20 -14.47 2.30
CA PHE A 70 1.66 -14.93 1.01
C PHE A 70 2.76 -15.07 -0.04
N LEU A 71 3.70 -14.14 -0.09
CA LEU A 71 4.83 -14.17 -1.02
C LEU A 71 5.75 -15.37 -0.73
N ARG A 72 5.99 -15.70 0.56
CA ARG A 72 6.73 -16.89 0.97
C ARG A 72 6.04 -18.16 0.46
N ASP A 73 4.77 -18.31 0.79
CA ASP A 73 4.00 -19.50 0.43
C ASP A 73 3.87 -19.63 -1.09
N TYR A 74 3.66 -18.50 -1.79
CA TYR A 74 3.61 -18.46 -3.24
C TYR A 74 4.94 -18.88 -3.88
N HIS A 75 6.06 -18.35 -3.39
CA HIS A 75 7.39 -18.68 -3.91
C HIS A 75 7.75 -20.15 -3.64
N GLN A 76 7.34 -20.71 -2.50
CA GLN A 76 7.52 -22.15 -2.22
C GLN A 76 6.73 -23.02 -3.20
N GLN A 77 5.51 -22.61 -3.55
CA GLN A 77 4.64 -23.35 -4.46
C GLN A 77 5.02 -23.15 -5.94
N TYR A 78 5.51 -21.95 -6.29
CA TYR A 78 5.84 -21.56 -7.67
C TYR A 78 7.26 -20.95 -7.76
N PRO A 79 8.32 -21.73 -7.52
CA PRO A 79 9.69 -21.20 -7.38
C PRO A 79 10.26 -20.61 -8.67
N HIS A 80 9.68 -20.92 -9.82
CA HIS A 80 10.14 -20.43 -11.13
C HIS A 80 9.39 -19.19 -11.62
N ILE A 81 8.39 -18.70 -10.86
CA ILE A 81 7.70 -17.45 -11.17
C ILE A 81 8.55 -16.28 -10.70
N HIS A 82 8.83 -15.36 -11.61
CA HIS A 82 9.49 -14.09 -11.27
C HIS A 82 8.50 -13.17 -10.55
N VAL A 83 8.82 -12.74 -9.34
CA VAL A 83 7.98 -11.81 -8.57
C VAL A 83 8.56 -10.41 -8.65
N ARG A 84 7.81 -9.47 -9.23
CA ARG A 84 8.18 -8.07 -9.35
C ARG A 84 7.25 -7.20 -8.50
N ILE A 85 7.80 -6.47 -7.54
CA ILE A 85 7.06 -5.58 -6.64
C ILE A 85 7.44 -4.13 -6.94
N LEU A 86 6.45 -3.32 -7.31
CA LEU A 86 6.61 -1.88 -7.50
C LEU A 86 6.00 -1.14 -6.32
N ASN A 87 6.84 -0.43 -5.58
CA ASN A 87 6.38 0.29 -4.39
C ASN A 87 5.82 1.68 -4.74
N GLY A 88 4.75 2.06 -4.01
CA GLY A 88 4.15 3.38 -4.16
C GLY A 88 3.02 3.64 -3.17
N THR A 89 2.54 4.88 -3.15
CA THR A 89 1.29 5.25 -2.46
C THR A 89 0.09 4.58 -3.14
N SER A 90 -1.07 4.51 -2.48
CA SER A 90 -2.30 3.93 -3.05
C SER A 90 -2.62 4.52 -4.44
N ARG A 91 -2.53 5.84 -4.60
CA ARG A 91 -2.73 6.51 -5.90
C ARG A 91 -1.72 6.02 -6.94
N ARG A 92 -0.42 5.94 -6.58
CA ARG A 92 0.63 5.52 -7.51
C ARG A 92 0.45 4.08 -7.96
N VAL A 93 0.14 3.16 -7.06
CA VAL A 93 -0.05 1.74 -7.44
C VAL A 93 -1.29 1.52 -8.30
N LEU A 94 -2.37 2.31 -8.09
CA LEU A 94 -3.53 2.30 -8.98
C LEU A 94 -3.20 2.85 -10.38
N GLN A 95 -2.35 3.89 -10.49
CA GLN A 95 -1.84 4.36 -11.79
C GLN A 95 -1.00 3.28 -12.49
N LEU A 96 -0.11 2.58 -11.77
CA LEU A 96 0.67 1.47 -12.31
C LEU A 96 -0.23 0.32 -12.80
N LEU A 97 -1.32 0.04 -12.09
CA LEU A 97 -2.32 -0.94 -12.50
C LEU A 97 -3.05 -0.50 -13.77
N GLY A 98 -3.49 0.76 -13.82
CA GLY A 98 -4.19 1.33 -14.97
C GLY A 98 -3.34 1.32 -16.24
N SER A 99 -2.05 1.65 -16.14
CA SER A 99 -1.10 1.62 -17.26
C SER A 99 -0.57 0.22 -17.62
N GLY A 100 -0.98 -0.84 -16.89
CA GLY A 100 -0.55 -2.21 -17.16
C GLY A 100 0.88 -2.54 -16.69
N GLN A 101 1.54 -1.64 -15.96
CA GLN A 101 2.87 -1.91 -15.41
C GLN A 101 2.87 -2.93 -14.27
N VAL A 102 1.72 -3.13 -13.63
CA VAL A 102 1.45 -4.23 -12.69
C VAL A 102 0.09 -4.85 -12.99
N GLU A 103 -0.09 -6.10 -12.62
CA GLU A 103 -1.34 -6.83 -12.78
C GLU A 103 -2.23 -6.74 -11.54
N LEU A 104 -1.62 -6.71 -10.37
CA LEU A 104 -2.28 -6.61 -9.07
C LEU A 104 -1.86 -5.33 -8.37
N ALA A 105 -2.80 -4.65 -7.72
CA ALA A 105 -2.49 -3.51 -6.86
C ALA A 105 -3.14 -3.68 -5.48
N PHE A 106 -2.34 -3.54 -4.42
CA PHE A 106 -2.84 -3.46 -3.06
C PHE A 106 -2.84 -2.00 -2.62
N ALA A 107 -4.01 -1.48 -2.33
CA ALA A 107 -4.20 -0.09 -1.97
C ALA A 107 -5.19 0.05 -0.80
N THR A 108 -5.10 1.15 -0.06
CA THR A 108 -6.24 1.57 0.76
C THR A 108 -7.32 2.06 -0.20
N TYR A 109 -8.56 1.59 0.00
CA TYR A 109 -9.69 1.97 -0.82
C TYR A 109 -9.85 3.50 -0.91
N THR A 110 -10.06 3.96 -2.12
CA THR A 110 -10.40 5.35 -2.48
C THR A 110 -11.36 5.29 -3.66
N PRO A 111 -12.15 6.35 -3.97
CA PRO A 111 -13.02 6.39 -5.14
C PRO A 111 -12.30 6.10 -6.46
N ASP A 112 -11.02 6.42 -6.58
CA ASP A 112 -10.19 6.08 -7.76
C ASP A 112 -10.14 4.56 -8.02
N ALA A 113 -10.34 3.73 -6.97
CA ALA A 113 -10.37 2.28 -7.10
C ALA A 113 -11.61 1.76 -7.83
N ASP A 114 -12.68 2.54 -7.93
CA ASP A 114 -13.94 2.14 -8.60
C ASP A 114 -13.77 1.91 -10.11
N SER A 115 -12.70 2.42 -10.71
CA SER A 115 -12.33 2.13 -12.09
C SER A 115 -11.81 0.71 -12.31
N PHE A 116 -11.53 -0.04 -11.23
CA PHE A 116 -10.95 -1.38 -11.24
C PHE A 116 -11.94 -2.41 -10.70
N SER A 117 -11.62 -3.69 -10.87
CA SER A 117 -12.26 -4.76 -10.10
C SER A 117 -11.63 -4.77 -8.72
N VAL A 118 -12.45 -4.62 -7.68
CA VAL A 118 -12.01 -4.45 -6.30
C VAL A 118 -12.39 -5.66 -5.47
N PHE A 119 -11.43 -6.19 -4.73
CA PHE A 119 -11.62 -7.26 -3.76
C PHE A 119 -11.17 -6.77 -2.36
N PRO A 120 -12.05 -6.78 -1.34
CA PRO A 120 -11.71 -6.35 0.01
C PRO A 120 -10.77 -7.36 0.66
N CYS A 121 -9.68 -6.87 1.29
CA CYS A 121 -8.74 -7.71 2.03
C CYS A 121 -8.97 -7.65 3.53
N PHE A 122 -8.84 -6.45 4.13
CA PHE A 122 -9.03 -6.22 5.57
C PHE A 122 -9.27 -4.75 5.86
N ASP A 123 -9.82 -4.46 7.03
CA ASP A 123 -9.98 -3.09 7.52
C ASP A 123 -8.78 -2.68 8.38
N THR A 124 -8.46 -1.39 8.39
CA THR A 124 -7.36 -0.81 9.13
C THR A 124 -7.86 0.31 10.03
N HIS A 125 -7.28 0.38 11.24
CA HIS A 125 -7.65 1.36 12.26
C HIS A 125 -6.50 2.31 12.55
N THR A 126 -6.81 3.57 12.79
CA THR A 126 -5.83 4.56 13.23
C THR A 126 -5.76 4.53 14.75
N VAL A 127 -4.54 4.40 15.28
CA VAL A 127 -4.26 4.49 16.71
C VAL A 127 -3.08 5.43 16.96
N PHE A 128 -2.99 5.93 18.20
CA PHE A 128 -1.85 6.72 18.67
C PHE A 128 -1.11 5.91 19.71
N VAL A 129 0.21 5.89 19.60
CA VAL A 129 1.08 5.08 20.46
C VAL A 129 2.26 5.89 20.96
N ALA A 130 2.73 5.57 22.17
CA ALA A 130 3.92 6.17 22.77
C ALA A 130 4.75 5.11 23.48
N ALA A 131 5.97 5.47 23.94
CA ALA A 131 6.78 4.62 24.80
C ALA A 131 6.03 4.26 26.09
N PRO A 132 6.25 3.07 26.69
CA PRO A 132 5.55 2.68 27.91
C PRO A 132 5.81 3.62 29.11
N ASP A 133 6.96 4.30 29.12
CA ASP A 133 7.41 5.28 30.11
C ASP A 133 7.19 6.74 29.68
N TYR A 134 6.48 6.97 28.56
CA TYR A 134 6.15 8.32 28.09
C TYR A 134 5.28 9.03 29.14
N PRO A 135 5.49 10.34 29.41
CA PRO A 135 4.79 11.07 30.46
C PRO A 135 3.34 11.38 30.10
N CYS A 136 2.52 10.33 29.92
CA CYS A 136 1.08 10.41 29.73
C CYS A 136 0.38 9.31 30.53
N ASP A 137 -0.92 9.49 30.79
CA ASP A 137 -1.73 8.50 31.49
C ASP A 137 -2.35 7.52 30.46
N PHE A 138 -1.84 6.31 30.37
CA PHE A 138 -2.33 5.29 29.42
C PHE A 138 -3.70 4.70 29.80
N ASP A 139 -4.18 4.91 31.01
CA ASP A 139 -5.50 4.44 31.45
C ASP A 139 -6.59 5.52 31.23
N ARG A 140 -6.16 6.73 30.86
CA ARG A 140 -7.05 7.84 30.52
C ARG A 140 -7.54 7.74 29.07
N VAL A 141 -8.76 8.22 28.84
CA VAL A 141 -9.34 8.42 27.51
C VAL A 141 -9.07 9.86 27.06
N TYR A 142 -8.46 10.02 25.89
CA TYR A 142 -8.07 11.32 25.31
C TYR A 142 -9.01 11.72 24.19
N THR A 143 -9.38 12.98 24.11
CA THR A 143 -10.04 13.57 22.96
C THR A 143 -9.04 13.76 21.81
N LEU A 144 -9.52 13.87 20.56
CA LEU A 144 -8.65 14.19 19.42
C LEU A 144 -8.00 15.56 19.56
N GLN A 145 -8.63 16.51 20.28
CA GLN A 145 -8.02 17.79 20.60
C GLN A 145 -6.79 17.59 21.48
N GLU A 146 -6.91 16.85 22.59
CA GLU A 146 -5.79 16.55 23.47
C GLU A 146 -4.68 15.78 22.77
N ILE A 147 -5.04 14.85 21.88
CA ILE A 147 -4.03 14.15 21.03
C ILE A 147 -3.27 15.15 20.15
N SER A 148 -3.93 16.19 19.62
CA SER A 148 -3.26 17.19 18.76
C SER A 148 -2.29 18.10 19.51
N GLU A 149 -2.34 18.12 20.84
CA GLU A 149 -1.46 18.91 21.72
C GLU A 149 -0.16 18.18 22.10
N PHE A 150 -0.10 16.84 21.87
CA PHE A 150 1.15 16.10 22.08
C PHE A 150 2.19 16.40 20.98
N PRO A 151 3.49 16.23 21.27
CA PRO A 151 4.54 16.13 20.27
C PRO A 151 4.23 14.96 19.31
N LEU A 152 3.66 15.25 18.14
CA LEU A 152 3.21 14.21 17.21
C LEU A 152 4.31 13.77 16.27
N ILE A 153 4.38 12.45 16.04
CA ILE A 153 5.25 11.81 15.05
C ILE A 153 4.34 11.19 13.99
N LEU A 154 4.37 11.72 12.77
CA LEU A 154 3.44 11.31 11.72
C LEU A 154 4.17 11.00 10.41
N LEU A 155 3.50 10.27 9.53
CA LEU A 155 3.97 10.12 8.16
C LEU A 155 3.88 11.47 7.42
N GLU A 156 4.69 11.63 6.39
CA GLU A 156 4.62 12.76 5.45
C GLU A 156 3.24 12.84 4.75
N ARG A 157 2.90 14.02 4.23
CA ARG A 157 1.57 14.30 3.67
C ARG A 157 1.19 13.48 2.43
N GLU A 158 2.17 12.97 1.72
CA GLU A 158 1.99 12.09 0.56
C GLU A 158 1.39 10.73 0.94
N ALA A 159 1.57 10.30 2.18
CA ALA A 159 1.00 9.05 2.67
C ALA A 159 -0.53 9.14 2.80
N SER A 160 -1.24 8.18 2.21
CA SER A 160 -2.70 8.14 2.24
C SER A 160 -3.27 8.06 3.67
N SER A 161 -2.58 7.38 4.59
CA SER A 161 -2.96 7.29 5.99
C SER A 161 -2.79 8.63 6.74
N ARG A 162 -1.79 9.46 6.36
CA ARG A 162 -1.63 10.80 6.91
C ARG A 162 -2.76 11.72 6.46
N ARG A 163 -3.04 11.78 5.16
CA ARG A 163 -4.15 12.60 4.64
C ARG A 163 -5.48 12.25 5.28
N PHE A 164 -5.78 10.96 5.39
CA PHE A 164 -7.00 10.52 6.04
C PHE A 164 -7.10 10.99 7.50
N ARG A 165 -6.02 10.92 8.27
CA ARG A 165 -6.00 11.45 9.64
C ARG A 165 -6.19 12.96 9.66
N GLU A 166 -5.51 13.70 8.79
CA GLU A 166 -5.70 15.15 8.66
C GLU A 166 -7.16 15.50 8.37
N ASP A 167 -7.81 14.81 7.43
CA ASP A 167 -9.22 15.03 7.10
C ASP A 167 -10.12 14.77 8.30
N CYS A 168 -9.90 13.70 9.06
CA CYS A 168 -10.66 13.41 10.28
C CYS A 168 -10.54 14.50 11.37
N PHE A 169 -9.34 15.06 11.54
CA PHE A 169 -9.10 16.15 12.47
C PHE A 169 -9.67 17.46 11.93
N LEU A 170 -9.50 17.77 10.66
CA LEU A 170 -10.04 18.98 10.02
C LEU A 170 -11.57 19.05 10.07
N GLN A 171 -12.26 17.92 9.89
CA GLN A 171 -13.73 17.85 10.04
C GLN A 171 -14.21 18.24 11.43
N ARG A 172 -13.33 18.21 12.44
CA ARG A 172 -13.59 18.63 13.81
C ARG A 172 -12.98 20.00 14.15
N GLY A 173 -12.51 20.73 13.13
CA GLY A 173 -11.86 22.04 13.29
C GLY A 173 -10.44 21.96 13.88
N LEU A 174 -9.86 20.77 13.98
CA LEU A 174 -8.53 20.54 14.54
C LEU A 174 -7.48 20.45 13.41
N ARG A 175 -6.24 20.84 13.71
CA ARG A 175 -5.11 20.73 12.79
C ARG A 175 -4.01 19.88 13.42
N LEU A 176 -3.52 18.89 12.65
CA LEU A 176 -2.34 18.12 13.04
C LEU A 176 -1.07 18.91 12.69
N GLN A 177 -0.28 19.20 13.71
CA GLN A 177 1.02 19.86 13.58
C GLN A 177 2.09 18.91 14.16
N PRO A 178 2.62 17.96 13.36
CA PRO A 178 3.63 17.05 13.87
C PRO A 178 4.96 17.77 14.09
N GLU A 179 5.68 17.38 15.14
CA GLU A 179 7.06 17.78 15.36
C GLU A 179 8.03 16.97 14.50
N ILE A 180 7.67 15.71 14.17
CA ILE A 180 8.47 14.84 13.33
C ILE A 180 7.61 14.30 12.20
N GLU A 181 8.07 14.51 10.96
CA GLU A 181 7.48 13.94 9.75
C GLU A 181 8.50 13.04 9.02
N LEU A 182 8.06 11.86 8.57
CA LEU A 182 8.92 10.90 7.88
C LEU A 182 8.13 9.95 6.97
N ALA A 183 8.81 9.33 6.00
CA ALA A 183 8.17 8.43 5.03
C ALA A 183 7.97 6.99 5.55
N SER A 184 8.69 6.57 6.60
CA SER A 184 8.76 5.17 7.03
C SER A 184 7.87 4.87 8.23
N HIS A 185 6.88 3.97 8.05
CA HIS A 185 6.03 3.50 9.14
C HIS A 185 6.82 2.83 10.29
N ASN A 186 7.85 2.07 9.96
CA ASN A 186 8.69 1.41 10.99
C ASN A 186 9.41 2.41 11.89
N LEU A 187 9.87 3.51 11.30
CA LEU A 187 10.55 4.55 12.06
C LEU A 187 9.59 5.31 12.98
N LEU A 188 8.30 5.44 12.64
CA LEU A 188 7.30 6.02 13.55
C LEU A 188 7.31 5.28 14.89
N ILE A 189 7.21 3.94 14.85
CA ILE A 189 7.21 3.10 16.06
C ILE A 189 8.56 3.21 16.80
N SER A 190 9.66 3.21 16.06
CA SER A 190 10.98 3.32 16.65
C SER A 190 11.20 4.66 17.36
N LEU A 191 10.75 5.76 16.78
CA LEU A 191 10.84 7.10 17.37
C LEU A 191 9.92 7.25 18.59
N ALA A 192 8.68 6.71 18.52
CA ALA A 192 7.79 6.67 19.66
C ALA A 192 8.39 5.85 20.81
N ARG A 193 9.00 4.68 20.52
CA ARG A 193 9.63 3.80 21.52
C ARG A 193 10.73 4.48 22.31
N ILE A 194 11.49 5.39 21.71
CA ILE A 194 12.56 6.13 22.40
C ILE A 194 12.07 7.42 23.06
N GLY A 195 10.74 7.61 23.14
CA GLY A 195 10.12 8.69 23.90
C GLY A 195 10.08 10.05 23.20
N LEU A 196 10.29 10.13 21.87
CA LEU A 196 10.28 11.42 21.16
C LEU A 196 8.86 12.03 20.97
N GLY A 197 7.81 11.28 21.29
CA GLY A 197 6.45 11.78 21.16
C GLY A 197 5.42 10.67 20.94
N VAL A 198 4.23 11.09 20.52
CA VAL A 198 3.08 10.23 20.25
C VAL A 198 2.99 9.98 18.73
N ALA A 199 3.15 8.72 18.31
CA ALA A 199 3.07 8.36 16.90
C ALA A 199 1.66 7.98 16.49
N GLY A 200 1.18 8.58 15.38
CA GLY A 200 -0.05 8.16 14.72
C GLY A 200 0.21 7.02 13.73
N VAL A 201 -0.25 5.81 14.05
CA VAL A 201 0.06 4.59 13.28
C VAL A 201 -1.21 3.86 12.84
N THR A 202 -1.04 2.84 12.00
CA THR A 202 -2.09 1.88 11.64
C THR A 202 -1.95 0.68 12.57
N GLU A 203 -3.00 0.34 13.31
CA GLU A 203 -2.96 -0.66 14.39
C GLU A 203 -2.49 -2.03 13.87
N GLU A 204 -3.12 -2.55 12.82
CA GLU A 204 -2.84 -3.86 12.23
C GLU A 204 -1.39 -3.98 11.75
N LEU A 205 -0.82 -2.88 11.25
CA LEU A 205 0.56 -2.83 10.79
C LEU A 205 1.57 -2.57 11.93
N SER A 206 1.07 -2.42 13.16
CA SER A 206 1.85 -2.12 14.37
C SER A 206 1.77 -3.20 15.45
N LEU A 207 1.03 -4.28 15.20
CA LEU A 207 0.75 -5.35 16.17
C LEU A 207 2.03 -5.93 16.80
N SER A 208 3.10 -6.11 16.03
CA SER A 208 4.38 -6.60 16.55
C SER A 208 4.96 -5.67 17.64
N GLY A 209 4.86 -4.36 17.48
CA GLY A 209 5.30 -3.39 18.48
C GLY A 209 4.40 -3.35 19.71
N LEU A 210 3.10 -3.40 19.50
CA LEU A 210 2.08 -3.42 20.56
C LEU A 210 2.17 -4.70 21.38
N ASN A 211 2.20 -5.87 20.75
CA ASN A 211 2.22 -7.17 21.43
C ASN A 211 3.53 -7.39 22.23
N ARG A 212 4.66 -6.83 21.77
CA ARG A 212 5.92 -6.87 22.52
C ARG A 212 6.00 -5.80 23.62
N GLY A 213 4.99 -4.93 23.72
CA GLY A 213 4.96 -3.86 24.72
C GLY A 213 6.02 -2.78 24.53
N VAL A 214 6.63 -2.68 23.32
CA VAL A 214 7.66 -1.64 23.05
C VAL A 214 7.04 -0.26 22.84
N VAL A 215 5.75 -0.22 22.56
CA VAL A 215 4.89 0.97 22.60
C VAL A 215 3.54 0.59 23.21
N ARG A 216 2.85 1.56 23.82
CA ARG A 216 1.50 1.43 24.35
C ARG A 216 0.54 2.32 23.58
N LYS A 217 -0.71 1.85 23.43
CA LYS A 217 -1.79 2.57 22.75
C LYS A 217 -2.46 3.57 23.72
N LEU A 218 -2.74 4.77 23.22
CA LEU A 218 -3.58 5.75 23.91
C LEU A 218 -5.04 5.48 23.54
N HIS A 219 -5.93 5.58 24.54
CA HIS A 219 -7.36 5.41 24.33
C HIS A 219 -8.01 6.71 23.86
N LEU A 220 -8.84 6.62 22.82
CA LEU A 220 -9.52 7.78 22.23
C LEU A 220 -10.99 7.84 22.65
N ALA A 221 -11.49 9.05 22.90
CA ALA A 221 -12.90 9.32 23.16
C ALA A 221 -13.72 9.28 21.86
N GLU A 222 -13.14 9.81 20.77
CA GLU A 222 -13.78 9.82 19.46
C GLU A 222 -13.27 8.69 18.59
N GLU A 223 -14.18 8.05 17.89
CA GLU A 223 -13.85 7.05 16.90
C GLU A 223 -13.28 7.70 15.61
N ILE A 224 -12.14 7.20 15.15
CA ILE A 224 -11.61 7.48 13.82
C ILE A 224 -12.11 6.36 12.92
N PRO A 225 -12.82 6.64 11.81
CA PRO A 225 -13.36 5.61 10.94
C PRO A 225 -12.27 4.64 10.44
N SER A 226 -12.61 3.37 10.31
CA SER A 226 -11.74 2.39 9.70
C SER A 226 -11.54 2.66 8.20
N ARG A 227 -10.47 2.12 7.64
CA ARG A 227 -10.17 2.20 6.22
C ARG A 227 -9.93 0.80 5.68
N ARG A 228 -10.41 0.53 4.49
CA ARG A 228 -10.30 -0.80 3.88
C ARG A 228 -9.08 -0.91 2.98
N VAL A 229 -8.28 -1.94 3.17
CA VAL A 229 -7.28 -2.37 2.19
C VAL A 229 -7.95 -3.29 1.19
N VAL A 230 -7.68 -3.05 -0.09
CA VAL A 230 -8.27 -3.75 -1.21
C VAL A 230 -7.20 -4.24 -2.17
N LEU A 231 -7.46 -5.38 -2.79
CA LEU A 231 -6.77 -5.87 -3.97
C LEU A 231 -7.55 -5.42 -5.21
N CYS A 232 -6.87 -4.75 -6.12
CA CYS A 232 -7.43 -4.25 -7.37
C CYS A 232 -6.81 -4.96 -8.57
N THR A 233 -7.65 -5.21 -9.59
CA THR A 233 -7.25 -5.70 -10.92
C THR A 233 -7.95 -4.89 -12.00
N ARG A 234 -7.43 -4.88 -13.24
CA ARG A 234 -8.12 -4.23 -14.35
C ARG A 234 -9.41 -4.97 -14.67
N ARG A 235 -10.51 -4.23 -14.93
CA ARG A 235 -11.83 -4.84 -15.17
C ARG A 235 -11.88 -5.67 -16.45
N ASN A 236 -11.27 -5.18 -17.52
CA ASN A 236 -11.39 -5.74 -18.86
C ASN A 236 -10.18 -6.61 -19.26
N THR A 237 -9.24 -6.84 -18.35
CA THR A 237 -8.07 -7.66 -18.60
C THR A 237 -8.05 -8.78 -17.58
N PRO A 238 -8.23 -10.03 -18.00
CA PRO A 238 -8.08 -11.13 -17.07
C PRO A 238 -6.63 -11.18 -16.56
N PRO A 239 -6.43 -11.44 -15.27
CA PRO A 239 -5.09 -11.60 -14.73
C PRO A 239 -4.40 -12.80 -15.38
N SER A 240 -3.06 -12.76 -15.45
CA SER A 240 -2.24 -13.92 -15.83
C SER A 240 -2.48 -15.09 -14.88
N ALA A 241 -2.00 -16.29 -15.25
CA ALA A 241 -2.10 -17.44 -14.36
C ALA A 241 -1.37 -17.20 -13.05
N ALA A 242 -0.20 -16.61 -13.12
CA ALA A 242 0.60 -16.28 -11.96
C ALA A 242 -0.18 -15.36 -11.01
N ALA A 243 -0.73 -14.28 -11.54
CA ALA A 243 -1.55 -13.35 -10.76
C ALA A 243 -2.86 -14.00 -10.26
N GLY A 244 -3.52 -14.84 -11.08
CA GLY A 244 -4.73 -15.57 -10.69
C GLY A 244 -4.49 -16.49 -9.50
N ARG A 245 -3.40 -17.27 -9.48
CA ARG A 245 -3.03 -18.14 -8.35
C ARG A 245 -2.72 -17.35 -7.08
N PHE A 246 -2.02 -16.24 -7.22
CA PHE A 246 -1.75 -15.37 -6.07
C PHE A 246 -3.04 -14.78 -5.50
N MET A 247 -3.98 -14.34 -6.37
CA MET A 247 -5.29 -13.87 -5.94
C MET A 247 -6.11 -14.96 -5.21
N GLU A 248 -6.08 -16.22 -5.70
CA GLU A 248 -6.72 -17.34 -5.04
C GLU A 248 -6.17 -17.54 -3.63
N MET A 249 -4.85 -17.46 -3.44
CA MET A 249 -4.22 -17.55 -2.12
C MET A 249 -4.66 -16.41 -1.19
N ILE A 250 -4.73 -15.18 -1.69
CA ILE A 250 -5.24 -14.04 -0.91
C ILE A 250 -6.72 -14.25 -0.55
N ARG A 251 -7.54 -14.71 -1.49
CA ARG A 251 -8.99 -14.95 -1.26
C ARG A 251 -9.27 -16.08 -0.28
N ALA A 252 -8.47 -17.14 -0.30
CA ALA A 252 -8.61 -18.27 0.63
C ALA A 252 -8.25 -17.91 2.07
N ASN A 253 -7.49 -16.82 2.28
CA ASN A 253 -6.99 -16.39 3.58
C ASN A 253 -7.41 -14.96 3.88
N HIS A 254 -8.73 -14.71 3.94
CA HIS A 254 -9.29 -13.40 4.30
C HIS A 254 -8.90 -13.03 5.73
N GLY A 255 -8.43 -11.80 5.92
CA GLY A 255 -8.14 -11.23 7.22
C GLY A 255 -6.65 -11.06 7.51
N PHE A 256 -6.36 -10.33 8.58
CA PHE A 256 -5.01 -10.04 9.08
C PHE A 256 -4.49 -11.13 10.06
N ASP A 257 -5.14 -12.29 10.10
CA ASP A 257 -4.93 -13.34 11.12
C ASP A 257 -3.62 -14.15 10.97
N ARG A 258 -2.78 -13.82 9.97
CA ARG A 258 -1.43 -14.37 9.88
C ARG A 258 -0.42 -13.39 10.47
N PRO A 259 0.12 -13.67 11.69
CA PRO A 259 1.22 -12.86 12.21
C PRO A 259 2.39 -12.97 11.23
N ALA A 260 2.92 -11.82 10.80
CA ALA A 260 4.23 -11.78 10.17
C ALA A 260 5.20 -12.45 11.14
N GLU A 261 5.90 -13.49 10.68
CA GLU A 261 6.91 -14.16 11.49
C GLU A 261 7.92 -13.14 12.00
N GLN A 262 8.26 -13.30 13.26
CA GLN A 262 9.17 -12.47 14.03
C GLN A 262 10.52 -12.38 13.32
N ASP A 263 10.88 -11.17 12.90
CA ASP A 263 12.28 -10.85 12.64
C ASP A 263 13.05 -11.02 13.95
N GLY A 264 13.92 -12.04 14.00
CA GLY A 264 14.90 -12.27 15.06
C GLY A 264 15.95 -11.15 15.14
#